data_8dd75c9e472d2f2b0fa668d777dd1263
#
_entry.id   8dd75c9e472d2f2b0fa668d777dd1263
#
_cell.length_a   1.000
_cell.length_b   1.000
_cell.length_c   1.000
_cell.angle_alpha   90.00
_cell.angle_beta   90.00
_cell.angle_gamma   90.00
#
_symmetry.space_group_name_H-M   'P 1'
#
loop_
_entity.id
_entity.type
_entity.pdbx_description
1 polymer ?
#
loop_
_entity_poly.entity_id
_entity_poly.type
_entity_poly.pdbx_seq_one_letter_code
_entity_poly.pdbx_strand_id
1 'polypeptide(L)'
;MFKIMNAHSLEMRKELGAYYTPSALSQVMSDWAIRRPTDKILEPSFGGCGFLESCEKSLMEIGCINPMENLFGVDVDQKAFDTLKKKYGHLLIKKHFILSDFINVFPKDFGIEDFEVIIGNPPYISMHNMSYEQRKSCEKVFADSPFKTKTLGRNASLWGFFLLHALSFIRENGRIAWVLPSSFLNAYYAK
;
A
#
# COMPACT_ATOMS: atom_id res chain seq x y z
N MET A 1 18.14 -14.21 -24.92
CA MET A 1 19.26 -13.93 -24.00
C MET A 1 18.67 -13.43 -22.69
N PHE A 2 18.33 -14.34 -21.76
CA PHE A 2 17.76 -14.00 -20.46
C PHE A 2 18.87 -13.40 -19.59
N LYS A 3 18.72 -12.11 -19.23
CA LYS A 3 19.62 -11.43 -18.29
C LYS A 3 19.47 -12.09 -16.91
N ILE A 4 20.54 -12.69 -16.42
CA ILE A 4 20.64 -13.21 -15.04
C ILE A 4 20.43 -12.00 -14.13
N MET A 5 19.27 -11.90 -13.52
CA MET A 5 19.03 -10.92 -12.44
C MET A 5 19.89 -11.35 -11.25
N ASN A 6 20.75 -10.45 -10.76
CA ASN A 6 21.65 -10.71 -9.64
C ASN A 6 20.88 -11.29 -8.44
N ALA A 7 21.34 -12.43 -7.93
CA ALA A 7 20.77 -13.12 -6.76
C ALA A 7 20.56 -12.17 -5.56
N HIS A 8 21.50 -11.23 -5.35
CA HIS A 8 21.43 -10.21 -4.30
C HIS A 8 20.22 -9.27 -4.42
N SER A 9 19.71 -9.01 -5.63
CA SER A 9 18.49 -8.20 -5.83
C SER A 9 17.21 -8.98 -5.52
N LEU A 10 17.25 -10.30 -5.65
CA LEU A 10 16.12 -11.19 -5.33
C LEU A 10 15.99 -11.46 -3.84
N GLU A 11 17.11 -11.58 -3.11
CA GLU A 11 17.11 -11.73 -1.65
C GLU A 11 16.58 -10.46 -0.96
N MET A 12 17.07 -9.29 -1.35
CA MET A 12 16.62 -8.01 -0.79
C MET A 12 15.12 -7.74 -1.10
N ARG A 13 14.62 -8.18 -2.25
CA ARG A 13 13.18 -8.12 -2.58
C ARG A 13 12.34 -9.07 -1.73
N LYS A 14 12.86 -10.26 -1.40
CA LYS A 14 12.21 -11.20 -0.48
C LYS A 14 12.18 -10.67 0.96
N GLU A 15 13.24 -10.02 1.41
CA GLU A 15 13.32 -9.39 2.75
C GLU A 15 12.32 -8.25 2.89
N LEU A 16 12.11 -7.44 1.84
CA LEU A 16 11.13 -6.35 1.82
C LEU A 16 9.70 -6.84 1.51
N GLY A 17 9.50 -8.14 1.21
CA GLY A 17 8.19 -8.66 0.83
C GLY A 17 7.63 -8.07 -0.48
N ALA A 18 8.48 -7.47 -1.31
CA ALA A 18 8.09 -6.74 -2.50
C ALA A 18 7.78 -7.70 -3.66
N TYR A 19 6.51 -7.84 -3.99
CA TYR A 19 6.03 -8.60 -5.14
C TYR A 19 5.52 -7.66 -6.23
N TYR A 20 5.93 -7.90 -7.47
CA TYR A 20 5.43 -7.15 -8.61
C TYR A 20 4.01 -7.61 -8.98
N THR A 21 3.08 -6.67 -9.00
CA THR A 21 1.70 -6.94 -9.43
C THR A 21 1.61 -6.77 -10.95
N PRO A 22 1.05 -7.75 -11.70
CA PRO A 22 0.82 -7.59 -13.14
C PRO A 22 -0.07 -6.37 -13.43
N SER A 23 0.29 -5.59 -14.45
CA SER A 23 -0.43 -4.35 -14.79
C SER A 23 -1.92 -4.56 -15.12
N ALA A 24 -2.26 -5.69 -15.73
CA ALA A 24 -3.66 -6.05 -15.98
C ALA A 24 -4.46 -6.20 -14.68
N LEU A 25 -3.85 -6.78 -13.63
CA LEU A 25 -4.51 -6.95 -12.34
C LEU A 25 -4.65 -5.61 -11.61
N SER A 26 -3.59 -4.79 -11.56
CA SER A 26 -3.66 -3.46 -10.94
C SER A 26 -4.68 -2.58 -11.64
N GLN A 27 -4.81 -2.67 -12.98
CA GLN A 27 -5.80 -1.91 -13.73
C GLN A 27 -7.24 -2.32 -13.37
N VAL A 28 -7.57 -3.62 -13.40
CA VAL A 28 -8.91 -4.11 -13.04
C VAL A 28 -9.29 -3.70 -11.62
N MET A 29 -8.33 -3.75 -10.68
CA MET A 29 -8.57 -3.33 -9.30
C MET A 29 -8.80 -1.82 -9.19
N SER A 30 -8.04 -1.02 -9.94
CA SER A 30 -8.21 0.45 -9.98
C SER A 30 -9.56 0.83 -10.58
N ASP A 31 -9.96 0.23 -11.70
CA ASP A 31 -11.26 0.47 -12.36
C ASP A 31 -12.44 0.12 -11.45
N TRP A 32 -12.30 -0.95 -10.64
CA TRP A 32 -13.33 -1.31 -9.65
C TRP A 32 -13.37 -0.33 -8.47
N ALA A 33 -12.20 0.09 -7.98
CA ALA A 33 -12.09 0.87 -6.76
C ALA A 33 -12.43 2.35 -6.96
N ILE A 34 -12.01 2.95 -8.07
CA ILE A 34 -12.15 4.37 -8.36
C ILE A 34 -13.50 4.62 -9.06
N ARG A 35 -14.32 5.51 -8.51
CA ARG A 35 -15.68 5.76 -8.99
C ARG A 35 -15.97 7.22 -9.33
N ARG A 36 -15.14 8.15 -8.84
CA ARG A 36 -15.30 9.58 -9.05
C ARG A 36 -13.96 10.21 -9.42
N PRO A 37 -13.94 11.23 -10.28
CA PRO A 37 -12.72 11.93 -10.64
C PRO A 37 -12.06 12.68 -9.45
N THR A 38 -12.75 12.77 -8.33
CA THR A 38 -12.29 13.41 -7.09
C THR A 38 -11.90 12.42 -5.99
N ASP A 39 -12.01 11.12 -6.23
CA ASP A 39 -11.62 10.10 -5.24
C ASP A 39 -10.13 10.25 -4.90
N LYS A 40 -9.80 10.42 -3.61
CA LYS A 40 -8.43 10.41 -3.11
C LYS A 40 -8.00 8.98 -2.84
N ILE A 41 -6.83 8.62 -3.34
CA ILE A 41 -6.34 7.24 -3.40
C ILE A 41 -5.02 7.15 -2.68
N LEU A 42 -4.93 6.22 -1.73
CA LEU A 42 -3.69 5.91 -1.01
C LEU A 42 -3.15 4.54 -1.44
N GLU A 43 -1.87 4.50 -1.83
CA GLU A 43 -1.10 3.27 -2.00
C GLU A 43 -0.06 3.15 -0.87
N PRO A 44 -0.26 2.26 0.13
CA PRO A 44 0.59 2.18 1.32
C PRO A 44 1.97 1.54 1.12
N SER A 45 2.28 1.04 -0.08
CA SER A 45 3.57 0.43 -0.45
C SER A 45 3.71 0.45 -1.97
N PHE A 46 3.97 1.66 -2.52
CA PHE A 46 3.84 1.88 -3.97
C PHE A 46 4.97 1.28 -4.82
N GLY A 47 6.11 0.91 -4.24
CA GLY A 47 7.18 0.17 -4.90
C GLY A 47 7.56 0.72 -6.27
N GLY A 48 7.27 -0.06 -7.33
CA GLY A 48 7.51 0.32 -8.72
C GLY A 48 6.45 1.22 -9.34
N CYS A 49 5.51 1.76 -8.57
CA CYS A 49 4.41 2.66 -8.99
C CYS A 49 3.34 2.00 -9.90
N GLY A 50 3.25 0.67 -9.94
CA GLY A 50 2.31 -0.03 -10.84
C GLY A 50 0.84 0.27 -10.55
N PHE A 51 0.46 0.35 -9.28
CA PHE A 51 -0.89 0.77 -8.89
C PHE A 51 -1.12 2.26 -9.10
N LEU A 52 -0.13 3.12 -8.81
CA LEU A 52 -0.24 4.57 -9.09
C LEU A 52 -0.51 4.83 -10.56
N GLU A 53 0.19 4.14 -11.48
CA GLU A 53 -0.04 4.25 -12.94
C GLU A 53 -1.45 3.78 -13.34
N SER A 54 -1.92 2.67 -12.77
CA SER A 54 -3.27 2.17 -13.03
C SER A 54 -4.34 3.11 -12.49
N CYS A 55 -4.14 3.68 -11.30
CA CYS A 55 -5.06 4.65 -10.69
C CYS A 55 -5.10 5.96 -11.49
N GLU A 56 -3.94 6.46 -11.94
CA GLU A 56 -3.84 7.63 -12.81
C GLU A 56 -4.69 7.44 -14.06
N LYS A 57 -4.52 6.30 -14.75
CA LYS A 57 -5.27 5.95 -15.94
C LYS A 57 -6.78 5.87 -15.67
N SER A 58 -7.21 5.16 -14.62
CA SER A 58 -8.62 5.04 -14.26
C SER A 58 -9.23 6.41 -13.92
N LEU A 59 -8.51 7.29 -13.20
CA LEU A 59 -8.95 8.66 -12.93
C LEU A 59 -9.13 9.47 -14.23
N MET A 60 -8.19 9.38 -15.17
CA MET A 60 -8.27 10.08 -16.45
C MET A 60 -9.47 9.59 -17.28
N GLU A 61 -9.71 8.29 -17.33
CA GLU A 61 -10.83 7.67 -18.06
C GLU A 61 -12.21 8.15 -17.57
N ILE A 62 -12.32 8.50 -16.28
CA ILE A 62 -13.57 9.05 -15.71
C ILE A 62 -13.58 10.59 -15.64
N GLY A 63 -12.62 11.26 -16.31
CA GLY A 63 -12.63 12.72 -16.50
C GLY A 63 -11.84 13.53 -15.46
N CYS A 64 -10.97 12.92 -14.67
CA CYS A 64 -10.06 13.66 -13.81
C CYS A 64 -8.97 14.37 -14.66
N ILE A 65 -8.86 15.69 -14.53
CA ILE A 65 -7.89 16.50 -15.31
C ILE A 65 -6.48 16.39 -14.72
N ASN A 66 -6.36 16.38 -13.39
CA ASN A 66 -5.10 16.37 -12.65
C ASN A 66 -5.02 15.18 -11.70
N PRO A 67 -4.81 13.94 -12.18
CA PRO A 67 -4.83 12.74 -11.32
C PRO A 67 -3.85 12.79 -10.14
N MET A 68 -2.69 13.44 -10.32
CA MET A 68 -1.67 13.55 -9.26
C MET A 68 -2.14 14.32 -8.01
N GLU A 69 -3.18 15.14 -8.13
CA GLU A 69 -3.81 15.80 -6.97
C GLU A 69 -4.58 14.82 -6.09
N ASN A 70 -4.91 13.66 -6.62
CA ASN A 70 -5.70 12.62 -5.95
C ASN A 70 -4.88 11.38 -5.55
N LEU A 71 -3.60 11.31 -5.95
CA LEU A 71 -2.73 10.17 -5.66
C LEU A 71 -1.82 10.45 -4.47
N PHE A 72 -1.80 9.50 -3.55
CA PHE A 72 -1.00 9.53 -2.32
C PHE A 72 -0.30 8.20 -2.14
N GLY A 73 0.86 8.21 -1.51
CA GLY A 73 1.60 6.98 -1.31
C GLY A 73 2.59 7.00 -0.15
N VAL A 74 2.86 5.82 0.36
CA VAL A 74 3.92 5.58 1.36
C VAL A 74 4.82 4.47 0.83
N ASP A 75 6.10 4.59 1.06
CA ASP A 75 7.05 3.48 0.88
C ASP A 75 8.24 3.65 1.81
N VAL A 76 8.86 2.54 2.21
CA VAL A 76 10.09 2.56 3.02
C VAL A 76 11.35 2.58 2.16
N ASP A 77 11.23 2.22 0.87
CA ASP A 77 12.39 2.09 -0.03
C ASP A 77 12.66 3.39 -0.80
N GLN A 78 13.83 3.97 -0.58
CA GLN A 78 14.29 5.14 -1.34
C GLN A 78 14.26 4.90 -2.87
N LYS A 79 14.49 3.66 -3.32
CA LYS A 79 14.43 3.31 -4.76
C LYS A 79 13.02 3.44 -5.35
N ALA A 80 11.97 3.21 -4.53
CA ALA A 80 10.60 3.47 -4.92
C ALA A 80 10.38 4.96 -5.19
N PHE A 81 10.92 5.83 -4.33
CA PHE A 81 10.89 7.29 -4.51
C PHE A 81 11.70 7.76 -5.73
N ASP A 82 12.85 7.14 -6.01
CA ASP A 82 13.63 7.44 -7.21
C ASP A 82 12.84 7.08 -8.48
N THR A 83 12.12 5.96 -8.45
CA THR A 83 11.22 5.54 -9.53
C THR A 83 10.04 6.49 -9.70
N LEU A 84 9.39 6.85 -8.59
CA LEU A 84 8.29 7.82 -8.55
C LEU A 84 8.72 9.17 -9.16
N LYS A 85 9.86 9.69 -8.72
CA LYS A 85 10.42 10.94 -9.22
C LYS A 85 10.77 10.87 -10.70
N LYS A 86 11.32 9.74 -11.16
CA LYS A 86 11.62 9.52 -12.58
C LYS A 86 10.35 9.51 -13.45
N LYS A 87 9.25 8.93 -12.95
CA LYS A 87 7.99 8.80 -13.69
C LYS A 87 7.21 10.11 -13.74
N TYR A 88 7.04 10.74 -12.59
CA TYR A 88 6.13 11.88 -12.44
C TYR A 88 6.84 13.24 -12.39
N GLY A 89 8.13 13.28 -12.09
CA GLY A 89 8.97 14.48 -12.20
C GLY A 89 8.35 15.73 -11.58
N HIS A 90 8.06 16.72 -12.41
CA HIS A 90 7.47 18.00 -12.01
C HIS A 90 5.98 17.95 -11.62
N LEU A 91 5.27 16.87 -12.00
CA LEU A 91 3.87 16.66 -11.63
C LEU A 91 3.74 16.16 -10.19
N LEU A 92 4.85 15.73 -9.58
CA LEU A 92 4.86 15.14 -8.24
C LEU A 92 4.52 16.18 -7.16
N ILE A 93 3.46 15.93 -6.41
CA ILE A 93 3.10 16.71 -5.23
C ILE A 93 3.79 16.08 -4.02
N LYS A 94 4.94 16.64 -3.63
CA LYS A 94 5.84 16.04 -2.62
C LYS A 94 5.16 15.66 -1.32
N LYS A 95 4.23 16.48 -0.82
CA LYS A 95 3.48 16.23 0.43
C LYS A 95 2.52 15.03 0.37
N HIS A 96 2.21 14.52 -0.85
CA HIS A 96 1.36 13.37 -1.04
C HIS A 96 2.11 12.04 -0.91
N PHE A 97 3.45 12.07 -0.86
CA PHE A 97 4.27 10.85 -0.82
C PHE A 97 5.24 10.91 0.37
N ILE A 98 5.17 9.89 1.23
CA ILE A 98 5.92 9.84 2.49
C ILE A 98 6.88 8.67 2.48
N LEU A 99 8.19 8.95 2.67
CA LEU A 99 9.23 7.93 2.85
C LEU A 99 9.21 7.47 4.31
N SER A 100 8.49 6.40 4.59
CA SER A 100 8.34 5.84 5.93
C SER A 100 7.76 4.42 5.88
N ASP A 101 7.80 3.71 7.00
CA ASP A 101 6.93 2.53 7.19
C ASP A 101 5.48 3.02 7.37
N PHE A 102 4.56 2.47 6.56
CA PHE A 102 3.14 2.85 6.60
C PHE A 102 2.53 2.71 8.00
N ILE A 103 2.94 1.73 8.78
CA ILE A 103 2.47 1.51 10.16
C ILE A 103 2.71 2.73 11.06
N ASN A 104 3.66 3.60 10.73
CA ASN A 104 4.02 4.80 11.50
C ASN A 104 3.47 6.10 10.88
N VAL A 105 2.72 6.03 9.78
CA VAL A 105 2.11 7.18 9.11
C VAL A 105 0.64 7.29 9.50
N PHE A 106 0.10 8.51 9.53
CA PHE A 106 -1.30 8.80 9.87
C PHE A 106 -1.93 9.73 8.84
N PRO A 107 -3.28 9.79 8.71
CA PRO A 107 -3.95 10.68 7.73
C PRO A 107 -3.50 12.15 7.83
N LYS A 108 -3.32 12.65 9.05
CA LYS A 108 -2.83 14.03 9.31
C LYS A 108 -1.48 14.34 8.66
N ASP A 109 -0.62 13.33 8.43
CA ASP A 109 0.70 13.54 7.84
C ASP A 109 0.61 13.90 6.34
N PHE A 110 -0.53 13.57 5.70
CA PHE A 110 -0.88 14.02 4.35
C PHE A 110 -1.65 15.36 4.34
N GLY A 111 -2.07 15.86 5.51
CA GLY A 111 -2.90 17.04 5.63
C GLY A 111 -4.35 16.82 5.20
N ILE A 112 -4.83 15.58 5.25
CA ILE A 112 -6.22 15.20 4.96
C ILE A 112 -6.74 14.29 6.07
N GLU A 113 -8.07 14.11 6.14
CA GLU A 113 -8.69 13.30 7.19
C GLU A 113 -8.84 11.84 6.80
N ASP A 114 -9.23 11.59 5.54
CA ASP A 114 -9.52 10.25 5.05
C ASP A 114 -9.37 10.12 3.52
N PHE A 115 -9.46 8.89 3.03
CA PHE A 115 -9.35 8.51 1.62
C PHE A 115 -10.61 7.77 1.16
N GLU A 116 -10.99 7.95 -0.11
CA GLU A 116 -12.04 7.17 -0.77
C GLU A 116 -11.57 5.77 -1.12
N VAL A 117 -10.29 5.62 -1.45
CA VAL A 117 -9.70 4.36 -1.92
C VAL A 117 -8.36 4.11 -1.26
N ILE A 118 -8.16 2.89 -0.77
CA ILE A 118 -6.84 2.37 -0.42
C ILE A 118 -6.59 1.15 -1.29
N ILE A 119 -5.51 1.18 -2.07
CA ILE A 119 -5.23 0.15 -3.06
C ILE A 119 -3.75 -0.23 -3.03
N GLY A 120 -3.42 -1.48 -3.30
CA GLY A 120 -2.02 -1.89 -3.40
C GLY A 120 -1.78 -3.38 -3.16
N ASN A 121 -0.50 -3.70 -3.03
CA ASN A 121 0.00 -5.02 -2.69
C ASN A 121 0.88 -4.90 -1.44
N PRO A 122 0.33 -5.08 -0.23
CA PRO A 122 1.07 -4.91 1.01
C PRO A 122 2.19 -5.94 1.16
N PRO A 123 3.25 -5.65 1.92
CA PRO A 123 4.39 -6.57 2.09
C PRO A 123 4.01 -7.84 2.87
N TYR A 124 4.44 -9.01 2.36
CA TYR A 124 4.17 -10.33 2.97
C TYR A 124 5.30 -10.77 3.89
N ILE A 125 5.54 -10.00 4.94
CA ILE A 125 6.58 -10.28 5.94
C ILE A 125 5.93 -10.98 7.14
N SER A 126 6.46 -12.14 7.52
CA SER A 126 6.00 -12.83 8.74
C SER A 126 6.50 -12.09 10.00
N MET A 127 5.78 -12.21 11.11
CA MET A 127 6.16 -11.60 12.39
C MET A 127 7.60 -11.94 12.81
N HIS A 128 8.07 -13.17 12.50
CA HIS A 128 9.42 -13.61 12.82
C HIS A 128 10.52 -12.85 12.10
N ASN A 129 10.20 -12.33 10.90
CA ASN A 129 11.13 -11.60 10.03
C ASN A 129 11.04 -10.07 10.22
N MET A 130 10.15 -9.59 11.06
CA MET A 130 10.06 -8.16 11.39
C MET A 130 11.16 -7.76 12.38
N SER A 131 11.65 -6.52 12.28
CA SER A 131 12.51 -5.92 13.30
C SER A 131 11.75 -5.77 14.63
N TYR A 132 12.48 -5.56 15.71
CA TYR A 132 11.87 -5.29 17.02
C TYR A 132 10.99 -4.05 17.00
N GLU A 133 11.46 -2.96 16.37
CA GLU A 133 10.76 -1.70 16.24
C GLU A 133 9.47 -1.86 15.42
N GLN A 134 9.54 -2.59 14.30
CA GLN A 134 8.38 -2.86 13.46
C GLN A 134 7.32 -3.67 14.21
N ARG A 135 7.73 -4.71 14.95
CA ARG A 135 6.81 -5.49 15.80
C ARG A 135 6.11 -4.60 16.83
N LYS A 136 6.87 -3.72 17.51
CA LYS A 136 6.33 -2.79 18.51
C LYS A 136 5.31 -1.82 17.89
N SER A 137 5.58 -1.30 16.69
CA SER A 137 4.63 -0.46 15.96
C SER A 137 3.35 -1.22 15.59
N CYS A 138 3.48 -2.46 15.13
CA CYS A 138 2.34 -3.33 14.84
C CYS A 138 1.50 -3.63 16.09
N GLU A 139 2.13 -3.91 17.24
CA GLU A 139 1.44 -4.12 18.52
C GLU A 139 0.65 -2.89 18.93
N LYS A 140 1.21 -1.68 18.71
CA LYS A 140 0.52 -0.42 18.99
C LYS A 140 -0.71 -0.25 18.10
N VAL A 141 -0.58 -0.46 16.79
CA VAL A 141 -1.73 -0.43 15.84
C VAL A 141 -2.83 -1.37 16.30
N PHE A 142 -2.47 -2.57 16.75
CA PHE A 142 -3.44 -3.52 17.26
C PHE A 142 -4.11 -3.05 18.56
N ALA A 143 -3.34 -2.48 19.49
CA ALA A 143 -3.85 -2.00 20.76
C ALA A 143 -4.81 -0.80 20.60
N ASP A 144 -4.49 0.09 19.65
CA ASP A 144 -5.25 1.32 19.38
C ASP A 144 -6.47 1.06 18.46
N SER A 145 -6.52 -0.13 17.82
CA SER A 145 -7.62 -0.48 16.92
C SER A 145 -8.93 -0.70 17.68
N PRO A 146 -10.07 -0.19 17.18
CA PRO A 146 -11.40 -0.51 17.70
C PRO A 146 -11.76 -2.00 17.47
N PHE A 147 -11.10 -2.66 16.53
CA PHE A 147 -11.30 -4.07 16.22
C PHE A 147 -10.39 -4.95 17.10
N LYS A 148 -10.76 -5.11 18.39
CA LYS A 148 -10.06 -6.01 19.32
C LYS A 148 -10.33 -7.46 18.96
N THR A 149 -9.77 -7.93 17.85
CA THR A 149 -9.87 -9.33 17.48
C THR A 149 -8.75 -10.11 18.17
N LYS A 150 -9.07 -11.23 18.82
CA LYS A 150 -8.08 -12.20 19.33
C LYS A 150 -7.27 -12.88 18.21
N THR A 151 -7.50 -12.48 16.96
CA THR A 151 -7.13 -13.18 15.75
C THR A 151 -5.83 -12.71 15.13
N LEU A 152 -5.44 -11.43 15.27
CA LEU A 152 -4.11 -10.97 14.89
C LEU A 152 -3.12 -11.31 16.02
N GLY A 153 -2.80 -12.61 16.17
CA GLY A 153 -1.88 -13.11 17.17
C GLY A 153 -0.42 -13.06 16.72
N ARG A 154 0.45 -13.69 17.54
CA ARG A 154 1.92 -13.77 17.35
C ARG A 154 2.39 -14.30 15.98
N ASN A 155 1.50 -14.82 15.15
CA ASN A 155 1.80 -15.38 13.82
C ASN A 155 1.23 -14.53 12.67
N ALA A 156 0.70 -13.33 12.95
CA ALA A 156 0.17 -12.47 11.90
C ALA A 156 1.31 -11.94 11.01
N SER A 157 1.05 -11.89 9.70
CA SER A 157 1.95 -11.25 8.74
C SER A 157 1.72 -9.75 8.72
N LEU A 158 2.72 -8.97 8.27
CA LEU A 158 2.69 -7.51 8.21
C LEU A 158 1.47 -6.98 7.44
N TRP A 159 1.05 -7.66 6.36
CA TRP A 159 -0.15 -7.27 5.60
C TRP A 159 -1.43 -7.21 6.46
N GLY A 160 -1.54 -8.05 7.49
CA GLY A 160 -2.69 -8.01 8.41
C GLY A 160 -2.71 -6.73 9.26
N PHE A 161 -1.55 -6.27 9.71
CA PHE A 161 -1.41 -4.99 10.42
C PHE A 161 -1.61 -3.81 9.48
N PHE A 162 -1.14 -3.91 8.22
CA PHE A 162 -1.42 -2.93 7.18
C PHE A 162 -2.93 -2.78 6.96
N LEU A 163 -3.66 -3.90 6.84
CA LEU A 163 -5.12 -3.86 6.69
C LEU A 163 -5.79 -3.19 7.87
N LEU A 164 -5.42 -3.58 9.09
CA LEU A 164 -5.98 -3.02 10.31
C LEU A 164 -5.69 -1.51 10.42
N HIS A 165 -4.46 -1.10 10.08
CA HIS A 165 -4.05 0.31 10.09
C HIS A 165 -4.75 1.11 9.00
N ALA A 166 -4.94 0.55 7.81
CA ALA A 166 -5.65 1.18 6.70
C ALA A 166 -7.10 1.56 7.05
N LEU A 167 -7.73 0.85 8.01
CA LEU A 167 -9.08 1.22 8.49
C LEU A 167 -9.12 2.60 9.17
N SER A 168 -8.00 3.12 9.64
CA SER A 168 -7.91 4.49 10.18
C SER A 168 -7.75 5.56 9.11
N PHE A 169 -7.54 5.17 7.85
CA PHE A 169 -7.37 6.07 6.72
C PHE A 169 -8.60 6.11 5.80
N ILE A 170 -9.42 5.04 5.83
CA ILE A 170 -10.55 4.92 4.90
C ILE A 170 -11.77 5.65 5.46
N ARG A 171 -12.43 6.43 4.62
CA ARG A 171 -13.70 7.07 4.97
C ARG A 171 -14.85 6.06 5.02
N GLU A 172 -15.97 6.49 5.60
CA GLU A 172 -17.22 5.73 5.50
C GLU A 172 -17.62 5.54 4.03
N ASN A 173 -18.01 4.31 3.68
CA ASN A 173 -18.28 3.87 2.29
C ASN A 173 -17.07 3.96 1.33
N GLY A 174 -15.86 4.09 1.86
CA GLY A 174 -14.63 3.94 1.10
C GLY A 174 -14.37 2.49 0.68
N ARG A 175 -13.35 2.27 -0.14
CA ARG A 175 -13.04 0.96 -0.75
C ARG A 175 -11.59 0.60 -0.54
N ILE A 176 -11.35 -0.63 -0.10
CA ILE A 176 -10.00 -1.20 0.00
C ILE A 176 -9.88 -2.30 -1.05
N ALA A 177 -8.88 -2.21 -1.92
CA ALA A 177 -8.58 -3.19 -2.95
C ALA A 177 -7.12 -3.64 -2.83
N TRP A 178 -6.90 -4.83 -2.25
CA TRP A 178 -5.56 -5.35 -1.98
C TRP A 178 -5.31 -6.70 -2.62
N VAL A 179 -4.09 -6.86 -3.14
CA VAL A 179 -3.56 -8.18 -3.48
C VAL A 179 -3.12 -8.84 -2.20
N LEU A 180 -3.66 -10.01 -1.90
CA LEU A 180 -3.31 -10.78 -0.71
C LEU A 180 -2.84 -12.19 -1.12
N PRO A 181 -1.97 -12.82 -0.31
CA PRO A 181 -1.52 -14.19 -0.61
C PRO A 181 -2.69 -15.17 -0.49
N SER A 182 -2.71 -16.22 -1.32
CA SER A 182 -3.77 -17.25 -1.29
C SER A 182 -3.93 -17.92 0.08
N SER A 183 -2.86 -17.95 0.88
CA SER A 183 -2.90 -18.41 2.27
C SER A 183 -3.86 -17.59 3.16
N PHE A 184 -4.24 -16.37 2.74
CA PHE A 184 -5.26 -15.56 3.42
C PHE A 184 -6.57 -16.34 3.58
N LEU A 185 -7.03 -17.04 2.54
CA LEU A 185 -8.30 -17.79 2.55
C LEU A 185 -8.33 -18.90 3.60
N ASN A 186 -7.16 -19.39 4.01
CA ASN A 186 -7.00 -20.44 5.03
C ASN A 186 -6.51 -19.90 6.38
N ALA A 187 -6.22 -18.61 6.47
CA ALA A 187 -5.72 -18.02 7.71
C ALA A 187 -6.83 -17.96 8.76
N TYR A 188 -6.55 -18.46 9.96
CA TYR A 188 -7.52 -18.49 11.06
C TYR A 188 -8.02 -17.09 11.45
N TYR A 189 -7.20 -16.08 11.26
CA TYR A 189 -7.52 -14.69 11.55
C TYR A 189 -8.23 -13.95 10.38
N ALA A 190 -8.54 -14.65 9.30
CA ALA A 190 -9.28 -14.11 8.16
C ALA A 190 -10.76 -14.56 8.15
N LYS A 191 -11.12 -15.40 9.13
CA LYS A 191 -12.49 -15.86 9.37
C LYS A 191 -13.13 -15.01 10.45
#